data_e018140d12661f21b8999716824f041d
#
_entry.id   e018140d12661f21b8999716824f041d
#
_cell.length_a   1.000
_cell.length_b   1.000
_cell.length_c   1.000
_cell.angle_alpha   90.00
_cell.angle_beta   90.00
_cell.angle_gamma   90.00
#
_symmetry.space_group_name_H-M   'P 1'
#
loop_
_entity.id
_entity.type
_entity.pdbx_description
1 polymer ?
#
loop_
_entity_poly.entity_id
_entity_poly.type
_entity_poly.pdbx_seq_one_letter_code
_entity_poly.pdbx_strand_id
1 'polypeptide(L)'
;MIIVHHLNDSRSQRVLWLLEELGVEYEVKRYERNAQRLAPPELRAIHPLGKSPVIQHGDIIVAETGAIVEYLLETFPDPGLKPPAGTPEARRYTYWLHYAEGSAMTPLLLKLIFSIVPQRSPLLIRPIAQGISKKVGAAMIDPQIANHMAYWEAELGKGQWFAGDRFSAADIMMSFPLEAAGSRAPYGPNMSKTKAFLERIHARPAYQRALERGGPYAYA
;
A
#
# COMPACT_ATOMS: atom_id res chain seq x y z
N MET A 1 13.40 -3.81 -20.38
CA MET A 1 13.61 -2.93 -19.20
C MET A 1 12.24 -2.51 -18.68
N ILE A 2 12.04 -2.52 -17.37
CA ILE A 2 10.80 -2.07 -16.72
C ILE A 2 10.89 -0.57 -16.43
N ILE A 3 9.85 0.20 -16.73
CA ILE A 3 9.68 1.59 -16.30
C ILE A 3 8.55 1.63 -15.27
N VAL A 4 8.84 2.14 -14.08
CA VAL A 4 7.82 2.33 -13.03
C VAL A 4 7.38 3.78 -13.01
N HIS A 5 6.10 4.03 -13.29
CA HIS A 5 5.49 5.35 -13.17
C HIS A 5 5.11 5.60 -11.71
N HIS A 6 6.07 6.15 -10.96
CA HIS A 6 6.01 6.34 -9.52
C HIS A 6 5.45 7.72 -9.15
N LEU A 7 4.34 7.73 -8.43
CA LEU A 7 3.77 8.95 -7.84
C LEU A 7 4.17 9.03 -6.35
N ASN A 8 4.62 10.19 -5.90
CA ASN A 8 5.01 10.38 -4.50
C ASN A 8 3.88 9.97 -3.51
N ASP A 9 4.24 9.46 -2.35
CA ASP A 9 3.32 9.02 -1.29
C ASP A 9 2.20 8.12 -1.81
N SER A 10 2.55 7.13 -2.60
CA SER A 10 1.57 6.23 -3.23
C SER A 10 1.95 4.76 -3.11
N ARG A 11 1.00 3.93 -3.52
CA ARG A 11 1.14 2.48 -3.56
C ARG A 11 2.26 1.98 -4.46
N SER A 12 2.81 2.84 -5.34
CA SER A 12 3.92 2.47 -6.24
C SER A 12 5.21 2.15 -5.48
N GLN A 13 5.36 2.60 -4.23
CA GLN A 13 6.49 2.21 -3.38
C GLN A 13 6.61 0.69 -3.26
N ARG A 14 5.49 -0.03 -3.18
CA ARG A 14 5.47 -1.50 -3.13
C ARG A 14 6.00 -2.14 -4.41
N VAL A 15 5.79 -1.50 -5.56
CA VAL A 15 6.29 -2.00 -6.85
C VAL A 15 7.80 -1.84 -6.94
N LEU A 16 8.34 -0.69 -6.49
CA LEU A 16 9.79 -0.49 -6.39
C LEU A 16 10.41 -1.55 -5.47
N TRP A 17 9.82 -1.76 -4.30
CA TRP A 17 10.31 -2.77 -3.36
C TRP A 17 10.27 -4.18 -3.95
N LEU A 18 9.18 -4.58 -4.62
CA LEU A 18 9.11 -5.89 -5.27
C LEU A 18 10.22 -6.07 -6.31
N LEU A 19 10.48 -5.07 -7.15
CA LEU A 19 11.56 -5.12 -8.15
C LEU A 19 12.94 -5.25 -7.50
N GLU A 20 13.17 -4.60 -6.36
CA GLU A 20 14.40 -4.76 -5.58
C GLU A 20 14.54 -6.15 -4.95
N GLU A 21 13.44 -6.78 -4.51
CA GLU A 21 13.44 -8.16 -4.01
C GLU A 21 13.68 -9.18 -5.13
N LEU A 22 13.21 -8.90 -6.34
CA LEU A 22 13.44 -9.72 -7.52
C LEU A 22 14.83 -9.53 -8.15
N GLY A 23 15.54 -8.46 -7.77
CA GLY A 23 16.82 -8.10 -8.37
C GLY A 23 16.71 -7.69 -9.85
N VAL A 24 15.54 -7.18 -10.25
CA VAL A 24 15.27 -6.76 -11.63
C VAL A 24 15.68 -5.31 -11.83
N GLU A 25 16.40 -5.03 -12.92
CA GLU A 25 16.72 -3.66 -13.32
C GLU A 25 15.48 -2.92 -13.82
N TYR A 26 15.31 -1.69 -13.36
CA TYR A 26 14.17 -0.85 -13.72
C TYR A 26 14.52 0.64 -13.70
N GLU A 27 13.75 1.43 -14.40
CA GLU A 27 13.78 2.89 -14.40
C GLU A 27 12.60 3.43 -13.57
N VAL A 28 12.83 4.51 -12.82
CA VAL A 28 11.80 5.21 -12.07
C VAL A 28 11.46 6.53 -12.76
N LYS A 29 10.26 6.63 -13.31
CA LYS A 29 9.70 7.90 -13.78
C LYS A 29 8.84 8.50 -12.68
N ARG A 30 9.39 9.51 -12.01
CA ARG A 30 8.75 10.14 -10.84
C ARG A 30 7.73 11.18 -11.27
N TYR A 31 6.63 11.20 -10.53
CA TYR A 31 5.57 12.21 -10.62
C TYR A 31 5.25 12.75 -9.24
N GLU A 32 4.88 14.01 -9.19
CA GLU A 32 4.48 14.66 -7.95
C GLU A 32 2.99 15.04 -8.00
N ARG A 33 2.35 14.97 -6.84
CA ARG A 33 0.97 15.43 -6.70
C ARG A 33 0.93 16.95 -6.79
N ASN A 34 -0.08 17.47 -7.48
CA ASN A 34 -0.33 18.91 -7.48
C ASN A 34 -0.85 19.39 -6.11
N ALA A 35 -1.07 20.72 -5.97
CA ALA A 35 -1.57 21.33 -4.75
C ALA A 35 -2.94 20.76 -4.29
N GLN A 36 -3.72 20.18 -5.20
CA GLN A 36 -4.99 19.51 -4.91
C GLN A 36 -4.80 18.05 -4.52
N ARG A 37 -3.56 17.56 -4.40
CA ARG A 37 -3.17 16.16 -4.14
C ARG A 37 -3.60 15.18 -5.24
N LEU A 38 -3.83 15.67 -6.44
CA LEU A 38 -4.14 14.86 -7.60
C LEU A 38 -2.86 14.47 -8.36
N ALA A 39 -2.90 13.34 -9.05
CA ALA A 39 -1.85 12.95 -9.97
C ALA A 39 -1.82 13.92 -11.17
N PRO A 40 -0.63 14.18 -11.74
CA PRO A 40 -0.50 15.06 -12.88
C PRO A 40 -1.12 14.42 -14.14
N PRO A 41 -1.55 15.25 -15.13
CA PRO A 41 -2.27 14.75 -16.30
C PRO A 41 -1.41 13.83 -17.20
N GLU A 42 -0.10 13.92 -17.12
CA GLU A 42 0.85 13.08 -17.88
C GLU A 42 0.67 11.59 -17.59
N LEU A 43 0.25 11.21 -16.39
CA LEU A 43 -0.08 9.83 -16.08
C LEU A 43 -1.28 9.29 -16.89
N ARG A 44 -2.17 10.16 -17.35
CA ARG A 44 -3.29 9.76 -18.22
C ARG A 44 -2.86 9.40 -19.64
N ALA A 45 -1.71 9.91 -20.08
CA ALA A 45 -1.12 9.51 -21.35
C ALA A 45 -0.56 8.07 -21.30
N ILE A 46 -0.22 7.59 -20.10
CA ILE A 46 0.26 6.22 -19.89
C ILE A 46 -0.91 5.25 -19.67
N HIS A 47 -1.87 5.63 -18.79
CA HIS A 47 -3.04 4.82 -18.50
C HIS A 47 -4.26 5.72 -18.29
N PRO A 48 -5.44 5.41 -18.90
CA PRO A 48 -6.60 6.32 -18.91
C PRO A 48 -7.08 6.80 -17.54
N LEU A 49 -6.92 5.98 -16.49
CA LEU A 49 -7.30 6.36 -15.13
C LEU A 49 -6.36 7.39 -14.49
N GLY A 50 -5.14 7.62 -15.06
CA GLY A 50 -4.17 8.58 -14.54
C GLY A 50 -3.79 8.32 -13.08
N LYS A 51 -3.65 7.05 -12.69
CA LYS A 51 -3.30 6.62 -11.34
C LYS A 51 -1.94 5.92 -11.34
N SER A 52 -1.33 5.80 -10.17
CA SER A 52 -0.10 5.06 -9.91
C SER A 52 -0.37 4.03 -8.80
N PRO A 53 0.28 2.84 -8.84
CA PRO A 53 1.33 2.44 -9.77
C PRO A 53 0.82 2.07 -11.17
N VAL A 54 1.69 2.31 -12.15
CA VAL A 54 1.64 1.74 -13.51
C VAL A 54 3.07 1.34 -13.87
N ILE A 55 3.26 0.20 -14.50
CA ILE A 55 4.53 -0.19 -15.10
C ILE A 55 4.40 -0.28 -16.62
N GLN A 56 5.52 -0.02 -17.30
CA GLN A 56 5.67 -0.27 -18.72
C GLN A 56 6.83 -1.25 -18.93
N HIS A 57 6.59 -2.31 -19.71
CA HIS A 57 7.58 -3.30 -20.07
C HIS A 57 7.55 -3.51 -21.59
N GLY A 58 8.41 -2.79 -22.34
CA GLY A 58 8.28 -2.68 -23.79
C GLY A 58 6.94 -2.05 -24.16
N ASP A 59 6.11 -2.75 -24.93
CA ASP A 59 4.77 -2.30 -25.32
C ASP A 59 3.65 -2.68 -24.30
N ILE A 60 4.00 -3.44 -23.27
CA ILE A 60 3.05 -3.88 -22.27
C ILE A 60 2.91 -2.81 -21.19
N ILE A 61 1.68 -2.40 -20.91
CA ILE A 61 1.35 -1.50 -19.80
C ILE A 61 0.49 -2.26 -18.81
N VAL A 62 0.92 -2.32 -17.55
CA VAL A 62 0.18 -2.97 -16.47
C VAL A 62 -0.12 -1.93 -15.39
N ALA A 63 -1.39 -1.82 -15.03
CA ALA A 63 -1.89 -1.02 -13.90
C ALA A 63 -2.51 -1.94 -12.84
N GLU A 64 -2.85 -1.39 -11.69
CA GLU A 64 -3.29 -2.06 -10.47
C GLU A 64 -2.16 -2.82 -9.77
N THR A 65 -1.97 -2.53 -8.48
CA THR A 65 -0.80 -3.08 -7.75
C THR A 65 -0.80 -4.61 -7.72
N GLY A 66 -1.96 -5.25 -7.51
CA GLY A 66 -2.07 -6.71 -7.51
C GLY A 66 -1.71 -7.33 -8.86
N ALA A 67 -2.23 -6.77 -9.96
CA ALA A 67 -1.91 -7.23 -11.31
C ALA A 67 -0.44 -7.04 -11.66
N ILE A 68 0.17 -5.92 -11.22
CA ILE A 68 1.61 -5.68 -11.39
C ILE A 68 2.42 -6.71 -10.62
N VAL A 69 2.05 -7.02 -9.37
CA VAL A 69 2.72 -8.05 -8.56
C VAL A 69 2.68 -9.41 -9.24
N GLU A 70 1.51 -9.84 -9.70
CA GLU A 70 1.36 -11.12 -10.39
C GLU A 70 2.17 -11.14 -11.69
N TYR A 71 2.06 -10.09 -12.51
CA TYR A 71 2.82 -9.97 -13.74
C TYR A 71 4.34 -10.08 -13.54
N LEU A 72 4.87 -9.39 -12.53
CA LEU A 72 6.31 -9.41 -12.24
C LEU A 72 6.77 -10.79 -11.77
N LEU A 73 6.00 -11.46 -10.90
CA LEU A 73 6.31 -12.80 -10.39
C LEU A 73 6.15 -13.91 -11.43
N GLU A 74 5.38 -13.67 -12.48
CA GLU A 74 5.25 -14.60 -13.62
C GLU A 74 6.30 -14.36 -14.71
N THR A 75 6.78 -13.12 -14.83
CA THR A 75 7.70 -12.70 -15.88
C THR A 75 9.17 -12.92 -15.50
N PHE A 76 9.50 -12.77 -14.22
CA PHE A 76 10.88 -12.84 -13.73
C PHE A 76 11.07 -14.02 -12.76
N PRO A 77 12.31 -14.54 -12.62
CA PRO A 77 12.60 -15.59 -11.66
C PRO A 77 12.16 -15.19 -10.24
N ASP A 78 11.25 -15.98 -9.66
CA ASP A 78 10.73 -15.75 -8.31
C ASP A 78 11.65 -16.39 -7.26
N PRO A 79 12.25 -15.61 -6.33
CA PRO A 79 13.05 -16.17 -5.26
C PRO A 79 12.21 -16.83 -4.14
N GLY A 80 10.96 -17.14 -4.39
CA GLY A 80 10.02 -17.75 -3.46
C GLY A 80 9.06 -16.75 -2.80
N LEU A 81 8.78 -15.63 -3.45
CA LEU A 81 7.82 -14.62 -3.00
C LEU A 81 6.36 -15.03 -3.24
N LYS A 82 6.13 -16.01 -4.13
CA LYS A 82 4.81 -16.64 -4.37
C LYS A 82 4.85 -18.08 -3.86
N PRO A 83 4.03 -18.45 -2.85
CA PRO A 83 3.98 -19.82 -2.36
C PRO A 83 3.53 -20.80 -3.43
N PRO A 84 3.96 -22.08 -3.38
CA PRO A 84 3.57 -23.11 -4.35
C PRO A 84 2.06 -23.30 -4.42
N ALA A 85 1.53 -23.44 -5.63
CA ALA A 85 0.10 -23.64 -5.86
C ALA A 85 -0.44 -24.86 -5.10
N GLY A 86 -1.69 -24.81 -4.64
CA GLY A 86 -2.35 -25.87 -3.91
C GLY A 86 -2.05 -25.94 -2.41
N THR A 87 -1.10 -25.15 -1.91
CA THR A 87 -0.74 -25.11 -0.48
C THR A 87 -1.66 -24.20 0.34
N PRO A 88 -1.75 -24.39 1.66
CA PRO A 88 -2.44 -23.43 2.56
C PRO A 88 -1.87 -22.02 2.45
N GLU A 89 -0.56 -21.90 2.32
CA GLU A 89 0.17 -20.62 2.16
C GLU A 89 -0.23 -19.89 0.87
N ALA A 90 -0.43 -20.63 -0.24
CA ALA A 90 -0.90 -20.05 -1.50
C ALA A 90 -2.31 -19.46 -1.37
N ARG A 91 -3.21 -20.12 -0.61
CA ARG A 91 -4.55 -19.56 -0.34
C ARG A 91 -4.48 -18.30 0.52
N ARG A 92 -3.64 -18.29 1.54
CA ARG A 92 -3.40 -17.11 2.39
C ARG A 92 -2.77 -15.98 1.58
N TYR A 93 -1.78 -16.29 0.74
CA TYR A 93 -1.16 -15.34 -0.17
C TYR A 93 -2.21 -14.64 -1.05
N THR A 94 -3.04 -15.40 -1.76
CA THR A 94 -4.11 -14.85 -2.60
C THR A 94 -5.09 -14.01 -1.78
N TYR A 95 -5.50 -14.48 -0.59
CA TYR A 95 -6.37 -13.73 0.31
C TYR A 95 -5.77 -12.36 0.65
N TRP A 96 -4.52 -12.31 1.11
CA TRP A 96 -3.89 -11.05 1.52
C TRP A 96 -3.58 -10.12 0.35
N LEU A 97 -3.30 -10.67 -0.83
CA LEU A 97 -3.12 -9.88 -2.05
C LEU A 97 -4.38 -9.04 -2.36
N HIS A 98 -5.56 -9.68 -2.30
CA HIS A 98 -6.84 -9.02 -2.54
C HIS A 98 -7.31 -8.18 -1.34
N TYR A 99 -7.11 -8.69 -0.12
CA TYR A 99 -7.52 -8.00 1.10
C TYR A 99 -6.86 -6.63 1.26
N ALA A 100 -5.59 -6.51 0.90
CA ALA A 100 -4.84 -5.26 1.04
C ALA A 100 -5.54 -4.08 0.35
N GLU A 101 -6.05 -4.27 -0.85
CA GLU A 101 -6.74 -3.20 -1.60
C GLU A 101 -8.26 -3.21 -1.38
N GLY A 102 -8.89 -4.38 -1.42
CA GLY A 102 -10.34 -4.51 -1.39
C GLY A 102 -10.94 -4.19 -0.01
N SER A 103 -10.26 -4.59 1.06
CA SER A 103 -10.79 -4.46 2.43
C SER A 103 -10.03 -3.42 3.25
N ALA A 104 -8.70 -3.56 3.36
CA ALA A 104 -7.91 -2.73 4.28
C ALA A 104 -7.87 -1.26 3.87
N MET A 105 -7.71 -0.97 2.58
CA MET A 105 -7.58 0.41 2.10
C MET A 105 -8.88 1.19 2.10
N THR A 106 -10.03 0.55 2.01
CA THR A 106 -11.34 1.24 1.94
C THR A 106 -11.60 2.15 3.14
N PRO A 107 -11.58 1.68 4.39
CA PRO A 107 -11.82 2.56 5.55
C PRO A 107 -10.68 3.57 5.76
N LEU A 108 -9.44 3.22 5.40
CA LEU A 108 -8.31 4.15 5.46
C LEU A 108 -8.46 5.30 4.44
N LEU A 109 -8.96 5.03 3.24
CA LEU A 109 -9.25 6.07 2.26
C LEU A 109 -10.40 6.98 2.74
N LEU A 110 -11.47 6.40 3.29
CA LEU A 110 -12.56 7.18 3.88
C LEU A 110 -12.06 8.08 5.01
N LYS A 111 -11.20 7.56 5.91
CA LYS A 111 -10.57 8.37 6.97
C LYS A 111 -9.82 9.56 6.39
N LEU A 112 -9.02 9.34 5.34
CA LEU A 112 -8.30 10.43 4.66
C LEU A 112 -9.27 11.46 4.05
N ILE A 113 -10.31 11.02 3.35
CA ILE A 113 -11.29 11.93 2.71
C ILE A 113 -11.96 12.79 3.79
N PHE A 114 -12.50 12.17 4.85
CA PHE A 114 -13.18 12.90 5.93
C PHE A 114 -12.23 13.79 6.76
N SER A 115 -10.93 13.54 6.78
CA SER A 115 -9.97 14.46 7.36
C SER A 115 -9.73 15.72 6.51
N ILE A 116 -9.86 15.60 5.18
CA ILE A 116 -9.63 16.69 4.22
C ILE A 116 -10.88 17.58 4.07
N VAL A 117 -12.08 17.02 4.13
CA VAL A 117 -13.35 17.75 3.91
C VAL A 117 -13.44 19.03 4.74
N PRO A 118 -13.21 19.05 6.07
CA PRO A 118 -13.26 20.28 6.84
C PRO A 118 -12.19 21.31 6.43
N GLN A 119 -10.99 20.81 6.06
CA GLN A 119 -9.88 21.69 5.68
C GLN A 119 -10.16 22.46 4.38
N ARG A 120 -10.92 21.84 3.46
CA ARG A 120 -11.30 22.44 2.18
C ARG A 120 -12.65 23.16 2.19
N SER A 121 -13.37 23.08 3.31
CA SER A 121 -14.66 23.78 3.46
C SER A 121 -14.45 25.27 3.66
N PRO A 122 -15.32 26.13 3.06
CA PRO A 122 -15.36 27.55 3.37
C PRO A 122 -15.44 27.82 4.88
N LEU A 123 -14.81 28.90 5.35
CA LEU A 123 -14.67 29.21 6.79
C LEU A 123 -16.00 29.16 7.55
N LEU A 124 -17.07 29.71 6.96
CA LEU A 124 -18.39 29.80 7.59
C LEU A 124 -19.05 28.43 7.86
N ILE A 125 -18.81 27.43 6.99
CA ILE A 125 -19.42 26.09 7.13
C ILE A 125 -18.45 25.05 7.67
N ARG A 126 -17.18 25.43 7.90
CA ARG A 126 -16.14 24.53 8.42
C ARG A 126 -16.51 23.83 9.74
N PRO A 127 -17.11 24.51 10.75
CA PRO A 127 -17.56 23.84 11.98
C PRO A 127 -18.59 22.73 11.72
N ILE A 128 -19.51 22.96 10.78
CA ILE A 128 -20.52 21.95 10.39
C ILE A 128 -19.83 20.76 9.74
N ALA A 129 -18.92 21.02 8.79
CA ALA A 129 -18.15 19.97 8.12
C ALA A 129 -17.30 19.15 9.13
N GLN A 130 -16.71 19.78 10.13
CA GLN A 130 -15.99 19.12 11.23
C GLN A 130 -16.93 18.22 12.04
N GLY A 131 -18.13 18.72 12.41
CA GLY A 131 -19.12 17.96 13.14
C GLY A 131 -19.58 16.70 12.38
N ILE A 132 -19.86 16.84 11.09
CA ILE A 132 -20.23 15.71 10.21
C ILE A 132 -19.08 14.70 10.11
N SER A 133 -17.87 15.18 9.79
CA SER A 133 -16.69 14.32 9.65
C SER A 133 -16.39 13.55 10.94
N LYS A 134 -16.50 14.18 12.09
CA LYS A 134 -16.34 13.54 13.40
C LYS A 134 -17.39 12.46 13.65
N LYS A 135 -18.67 12.74 13.37
CA LYS A 135 -19.77 11.77 13.54
C LYS A 135 -19.62 10.57 12.63
N VAL A 136 -19.35 10.78 11.34
CA VAL A 136 -19.12 9.70 10.38
C VAL A 136 -17.88 8.89 10.77
N GLY A 137 -16.79 9.58 11.14
CA GLY A 137 -15.58 8.94 11.64
C GLY A 137 -15.88 7.99 12.78
N ALA A 138 -16.48 8.48 13.86
CA ALA A 138 -16.75 7.71 15.08
C ALA A 138 -17.77 6.58 14.87
N ALA A 139 -18.80 6.80 14.03
CA ALA A 139 -19.88 5.82 13.85
C ALA A 139 -19.54 4.71 12.84
N MET A 140 -18.77 5.02 11.79
CA MET A 140 -18.60 4.11 10.65
C MET A 140 -17.15 3.76 10.34
N ILE A 141 -16.22 4.72 10.43
CA ILE A 141 -14.86 4.55 9.91
C ILE A 141 -13.94 3.98 10.98
N ASP A 142 -13.88 4.62 12.15
CA ASP A 142 -12.94 4.27 13.22
C ASP A 142 -13.15 2.85 13.77
N PRO A 143 -14.39 2.37 13.97
CA PRO A 143 -14.62 0.99 14.36
C PRO A 143 -14.12 -0.03 13.33
N GLN A 144 -14.28 0.26 12.01
CA GLN A 144 -13.76 -0.64 10.98
C GLN A 144 -12.23 -0.67 10.98
N ILE A 145 -11.57 0.50 11.06
CA ILE A 145 -10.11 0.56 11.16
C ILE A 145 -9.63 -0.22 12.40
N ALA A 146 -10.27 -0.05 13.55
CA ALA A 146 -9.93 -0.78 14.76
C ALA A 146 -10.08 -2.30 14.58
N ASN A 147 -11.14 -2.76 13.92
CA ASN A 147 -11.35 -4.18 13.62
C ASN A 147 -10.25 -4.72 12.68
N HIS A 148 -9.88 -3.97 11.64
CA HIS A 148 -8.78 -4.37 10.75
C HIS A 148 -7.45 -4.44 11.49
N MET A 149 -7.15 -3.45 12.33
CA MET A 149 -5.92 -3.43 13.13
C MET A 149 -5.85 -4.62 14.10
N ALA A 150 -6.95 -4.91 14.81
CA ALA A 150 -7.04 -6.08 15.68
C ALA A 150 -6.86 -7.40 14.91
N TYR A 151 -7.43 -7.48 13.71
CA TYR A 151 -7.29 -8.63 12.83
C TYR A 151 -5.82 -8.83 12.37
N TRP A 152 -5.13 -7.77 11.97
CA TRP A 152 -3.71 -7.85 11.59
C TRP A 152 -2.84 -8.31 12.77
N GLU A 153 -3.07 -7.77 13.96
CA GLU A 153 -2.35 -8.17 15.17
C GLU A 153 -2.55 -9.66 15.47
N ALA A 154 -3.79 -10.15 15.37
CA ALA A 154 -4.13 -11.55 15.59
C ALA A 154 -3.48 -12.46 14.53
N GLU A 155 -3.50 -12.08 13.25
CA GLU A 155 -2.90 -12.86 12.18
C GLU A 155 -1.36 -12.91 12.27
N LEU A 156 -0.73 -11.78 12.58
CA LEU A 156 0.71 -11.69 12.83
C LEU A 156 1.12 -12.34 14.18
N GLY A 157 0.16 -12.63 15.04
CA GLY A 157 0.35 -13.46 16.24
C GLY A 157 0.47 -14.96 15.96
N LYS A 158 -0.02 -15.42 14.80
CA LYS A 158 0.06 -16.83 14.35
C LYS A 158 1.36 -17.16 13.62
N GLY A 159 2.04 -16.16 13.11
CA GLY A 159 3.30 -16.29 12.35
C GLY A 159 3.92 -14.94 12.09
N GLN A 160 5.14 -14.93 11.55
CA GLN A 160 5.87 -13.68 11.30
C GLN A 160 5.39 -12.93 10.06
N TRP A 161 4.71 -13.63 9.12
CA TRP A 161 4.33 -13.13 7.81
C TRP A 161 2.87 -13.45 7.52
N PHE A 162 2.23 -12.67 6.68
CA PHE A 162 0.79 -12.79 6.41
C PHE A 162 0.41 -14.10 5.69
N ALA A 163 1.25 -14.58 4.78
CA ALA A 163 0.94 -15.82 4.04
C ALA A 163 1.35 -17.10 4.79
N GLY A 164 2.26 -17.03 5.75
CA GLY A 164 2.75 -18.18 6.51
C GLY A 164 4.09 -17.89 7.17
N ASP A 165 5.02 -18.86 7.14
CA ASP A 165 6.30 -18.75 7.85
C ASP A 165 7.39 -18.03 7.04
N ARG A 166 7.15 -17.77 5.76
CA ARG A 166 8.11 -17.14 4.85
C ARG A 166 7.57 -15.81 4.34
N PHE A 167 8.49 -14.86 4.15
CA PHE A 167 8.21 -13.60 3.48
C PHE A 167 7.71 -13.85 2.06
N SER A 168 6.70 -13.10 1.64
CA SER A 168 6.04 -13.22 0.34
C SER A 168 5.59 -11.85 -0.19
N ALA A 169 5.17 -11.80 -1.45
CA ALA A 169 4.61 -10.57 -2.00
C ALA A 169 3.27 -10.15 -1.35
N ALA A 170 2.61 -11.03 -0.60
CA ALA A 170 1.48 -10.65 0.24
C ALA A 170 1.90 -9.65 1.35
N ASP A 171 3.11 -9.80 1.90
CA ASP A 171 3.66 -8.89 2.91
C ASP A 171 4.01 -7.54 2.29
N ILE A 172 4.51 -7.54 1.05
CA ILE A 172 4.73 -6.32 0.27
C ILE A 172 3.38 -5.61 0.04
N MET A 173 2.33 -6.34 -0.31
CA MET A 173 1.00 -5.77 -0.50
C MET A 173 0.42 -5.19 0.79
N MET A 174 0.63 -5.87 1.92
CA MET A 174 0.14 -5.45 3.23
C MET A 174 0.92 -4.30 3.86
N SER A 175 2.15 -4.01 3.40
CA SER A 175 2.94 -2.91 3.96
C SER A 175 2.19 -1.57 3.92
N PHE A 176 1.68 -1.19 2.75
CA PHE A 176 1.04 0.11 2.57
C PHE A 176 -0.22 0.31 3.44
N PRO A 177 -1.17 -0.65 3.57
CA PRO A 177 -2.26 -0.52 4.53
C PRO A 177 -1.79 -0.31 5.97
N LEU A 178 -0.79 -1.07 6.42
CA LEU A 178 -0.28 -0.95 7.78
C LEU A 178 0.43 0.40 7.98
N GLU A 179 1.34 0.78 7.11
CA GLU A 179 2.02 2.08 7.15
C GLU A 179 1.02 3.25 7.13
N ALA A 180 0.03 3.21 6.22
CA ALA A 180 -1.00 4.22 6.14
C ALA A 180 -1.92 4.27 7.37
N ALA A 181 -2.18 3.15 8.01
CA ALA A 181 -2.93 3.10 9.27
C ALA A 181 -2.11 3.74 10.39
N GLY A 182 -0.85 3.35 10.56
CA GLY A 182 0.06 3.89 11.57
C GLY A 182 0.26 5.41 11.46
N SER A 183 0.32 5.94 10.24
CA SER A 183 0.43 7.38 10.00
C SER A 183 -0.83 8.17 10.37
N ARG A 184 -2.00 7.52 10.37
CA ARG A 184 -3.31 8.16 10.63
C ARG A 184 -3.85 7.93 12.02
N ALA A 185 -3.40 6.84 12.67
CA ALA A 185 -3.75 6.46 14.04
C ALA A 185 -2.57 5.67 14.63
N PRO A 186 -1.74 6.27 15.51
CA PRO A 186 -0.58 5.59 16.07
C PRO A 186 -0.97 4.26 16.70
N TYR A 187 -0.19 3.22 16.44
CA TYR A 187 -0.39 1.90 16.99
C TYR A 187 -0.23 1.91 18.52
N GLY A 188 -1.26 1.48 19.22
CA GLY A 188 -1.28 1.36 20.68
C GLY A 188 -0.30 0.30 21.22
N PRO A 189 -0.18 0.17 22.55
CA PRO A 189 0.72 -0.81 23.17
C PRO A 189 0.35 -2.27 22.82
N ASN A 190 -0.92 -2.54 22.55
CA ASN A 190 -1.42 -3.88 22.23
C ASN A 190 -1.19 -4.31 20.77
N MET A 191 -0.44 -3.52 20.00
CA MET A 191 -0.15 -3.78 18.58
C MET A 191 1.33 -4.16 18.37
N SER A 192 1.87 -5.00 19.25
CA SER A 192 3.30 -5.35 19.26
C SER A 192 3.73 -6.18 18.04
N LYS A 193 2.86 -7.06 17.53
CA LYS A 193 3.16 -7.90 16.37
C LYS A 193 3.16 -7.10 15.07
N THR A 194 2.20 -6.18 14.96
CA THR A 194 2.12 -5.25 13.83
C THR A 194 3.32 -4.32 13.79
N LYS A 195 3.75 -3.78 14.93
CA LYS A 195 4.97 -2.98 15.03
C LYS A 195 6.21 -3.79 14.63
N ALA A 196 6.38 -5.00 15.20
CA ALA A 196 7.49 -5.87 14.86
C ALA A 196 7.52 -6.28 13.37
N PHE A 197 6.35 -6.43 12.75
CA PHE A 197 6.25 -6.64 11.31
C PHE A 197 6.77 -5.42 10.52
N LEU A 198 6.32 -4.21 10.86
CA LEU A 198 6.79 -2.97 10.22
C LEU A 198 8.30 -2.78 10.38
N GLU A 199 8.83 -2.96 11.58
CA GLU A 199 10.28 -2.92 11.84
C GLU A 199 11.03 -3.93 10.96
N ARG A 200 10.51 -5.15 10.85
CA ARG A 200 11.11 -6.22 10.05
C ARG A 200 11.13 -5.91 8.57
N ILE A 201 10.03 -5.39 8.01
CA ILE A 201 9.98 -5.05 6.59
C ILE A 201 10.84 -3.82 6.29
N HIS A 202 10.83 -2.81 7.14
CA HIS A 202 11.64 -1.60 6.98
C HIS A 202 13.15 -1.90 7.08
N ALA A 203 13.56 -2.91 7.86
CA ALA A 203 14.95 -3.34 7.95
C ALA A 203 15.44 -4.13 6.72
N ARG A 204 14.58 -4.50 5.78
CA ARG A 204 15.00 -5.25 4.59
C ARG A 204 15.84 -4.38 3.65
N PRO A 205 17.01 -4.89 3.19
CA PRO A 205 17.84 -4.11 2.27
C PRO A 205 17.12 -3.69 0.98
N ALA A 206 16.27 -4.55 0.43
CA ALA A 206 15.48 -4.24 -0.76
C ALA A 206 14.45 -3.12 -0.50
N TYR A 207 13.83 -3.08 0.68
CA TYR A 207 12.94 -2.00 1.07
C TYR A 207 13.68 -0.66 1.14
N GLN A 208 14.87 -0.65 1.75
CA GLN A 208 15.69 0.56 1.87
C GLN A 208 16.15 1.08 0.49
N ARG A 209 16.62 0.19 -0.39
CA ARG A 209 16.96 0.58 -1.78
C ARG A 209 15.75 1.14 -2.54
N ALA A 210 14.57 0.56 -2.33
CA ALA A 210 13.33 1.06 -2.93
C ALA A 210 12.98 2.47 -2.44
N LEU A 211 13.23 2.79 -1.16
CA LEU A 211 13.07 4.15 -0.63
C LEU A 211 14.06 5.13 -1.28
N GLU A 212 15.33 4.75 -1.38
CA GLU A 212 16.37 5.58 -2.02
C GLU A 212 15.97 5.91 -3.47
N ARG A 213 15.50 4.92 -4.23
CA ARG A 213 15.10 5.10 -5.63
C ARG A 213 13.78 5.83 -5.80
N GLY A 214 12.81 5.58 -4.93
CA GLY A 214 11.50 6.22 -4.92
C GLY A 214 11.54 7.67 -4.43
N GLY A 215 12.48 7.99 -3.55
CA GLY A 215 12.61 9.29 -2.87
C GLY A 215 11.70 9.43 -1.66
N PRO A 216 11.43 10.64 -1.17
CA PRO A 216 10.67 10.86 0.06
C PRO A 216 9.35 10.10 0.08
N TYR A 217 9.11 9.39 1.19
CA TYR A 217 7.93 8.57 1.41
C TYR A 217 7.41 8.79 2.85
N ALA A 218 6.23 9.39 2.96
CA ALA A 218 5.70 9.89 4.23
C ALA A 218 5.19 8.79 5.19
N TYR A 219 5.23 7.51 4.78
CA TYR A 219 4.66 6.41 5.55
C TYR A 219 5.71 5.44 6.12
N ALA A 220 6.99 5.61 5.78
CA ALA A 220 8.12 4.82 6.30
C ALA A 220 8.71 5.44 7.55
#